data_3b51f5634f75b0614c663d6e7a5bf02c
#
_entry.id   3b51f5634f75b0614c663d6e7a5bf02c
#
_cell.length_a   1.000
_cell.length_b   1.000
_cell.length_c   1.000
_cell.angle_alpha   90.00
_cell.angle_beta   90.00
_cell.angle_gamma   90.00
#
_symmetry.space_group_name_H-M   'P 1'
#
loop_
_entity.id
_entity.type
_entity.pdbx_description
1 polymer ?
#
loop_
_entity_poly.entity_id
_entity_poly.type
_entity_poly.pdbx_seq_one_letter_code
_entity_poly.pdbx_strand_id
1 'polypeptide(L)'
;TMSSRNVLRRGLKTSSSFAQSLPALKERSAAAATTKPSIFSQIFGGSATKQPPMDEPMPNVIIPESPIYPKEAPKTLVTTLSNGATIASENTPGATMAVGLYLESGSKYEQPYMSGASHMLERMAFKATTNRTNFRITKEAEVMSASLLAAASREQMSYTVDALKTHLPEAVELLCDSALNPKLANHEVAKMAKDLKKEIEDLKMNPQAMLMEAVHATAYDGGLGNPLLASQESIDAIDGDALREFIAENYVAPRMVLAASGADHQELVSIASPMLEHVSKGSATTTGKEIPSKYMVGDFRVKNESPLTSLILGFEFQGGWRDAKRSTAVTVLSMLLGGGGSFSAGGPG
;
A
#
# COMPACT_ATOMS: atom_id res chain seq x y z
N THR A 1 16.17 -30.39 -23.95
CA THR A 1 16.90 -30.59 -22.68
C THR A 1 18.36 -30.12 -22.67
N MET A 2 18.86 -29.52 -23.75
CA MET A 2 20.24 -28.99 -23.84
C MET A 2 20.32 -27.45 -23.82
N SER A 3 19.22 -26.74 -23.86
CA SER A 3 19.19 -25.26 -23.93
C SER A 3 19.28 -24.55 -22.56
N SER A 4 18.75 -25.12 -21.52
CA SER A 4 18.68 -24.47 -20.19
C SER A 4 20.01 -24.43 -19.41
N ARG A 5 20.92 -25.37 -19.64
CA ARG A 5 22.23 -25.39 -18.98
C ARG A 5 23.20 -24.31 -19.49
N ASN A 6 23.03 -23.87 -20.75
CA ASN A 6 23.92 -22.83 -21.32
C ASN A 6 23.52 -21.40 -20.92
N VAL A 7 22.26 -21.14 -20.58
CA VAL A 7 21.81 -19.81 -20.12
C VAL A 7 22.28 -19.53 -18.69
N LEU A 8 22.23 -20.56 -17.81
CA LEU A 8 22.72 -20.44 -16.43
C LEU A 8 24.24 -20.25 -16.36
N ARG A 9 25.00 -20.88 -17.29
CA ARG A 9 26.46 -20.68 -17.34
C ARG A 9 26.86 -19.28 -17.86
N ARG A 10 26.04 -18.64 -18.70
CA ARG A 10 26.31 -17.26 -19.14
C ARG A 10 25.96 -16.24 -18.05
N GLY A 11 24.93 -16.45 -17.26
CA GLY A 11 24.57 -15.58 -16.12
C GLY A 11 25.64 -15.56 -15.01
N LEU A 12 26.23 -16.72 -14.71
CA LEU A 12 27.28 -16.85 -13.71
C LEU A 12 28.63 -16.25 -14.14
N LYS A 13 28.92 -16.23 -15.47
CA LYS A 13 30.12 -15.57 -15.97
C LYS A 13 30.05 -14.04 -15.93
N THR A 14 28.87 -13.45 -16.02
CA THR A 14 28.71 -11.98 -15.91
C THR A 14 28.86 -11.49 -14.48
N SER A 15 28.47 -12.28 -13.45
CA SER A 15 28.64 -11.87 -12.06
C SER A 15 30.11 -12.01 -11.58
N SER A 16 30.86 -12.99 -12.09
CA SER A 16 32.29 -13.12 -11.76
C SER A 16 33.16 -12.07 -12.46
N SER A 17 32.77 -11.60 -13.66
CA SER A 17 33.50 -10.53 -14.35
C SER A 17 33.31 -9.16 -13.69
N PHE A 18 32.19 -8.93 -12.98
CA PHE A 18 31.97 -7.68 -12.26
C PHE A 18 32.82 -7.56 -10.99
N ALA A 19 33.02 -8.68 -10.28
CA ALA A 19 33.88 -8.72 -9.10
C ALA A 19 35.39 -8.61 -9.43
N GLN A 20 35.81 -9.04 -10.63
CA GLN A 20 37.21 -8.91 -11.07
C GLN A 20 37.54 -7.55 -11.70
N SER A 21 36.53 -6.72 -12.02
CA SER A 21 36.76 -5.39 -12.60
C SER A 21 36.99 -4.29 -11.54
N LEU A 22 36.71 -4.55 -10.27
CA LEU A 22 36.90 -3.58 -9.17
C LEU A 22 38.39 -3.18 -8.94
N PRO A 23 39.40 -4.08 -9.02
CA PRO A 23 40.80 -3.67 -8.94
C PRO A 23 41.25 -2.85 -10.13
N ALA A 24 40.79 -3.19 -11.35
CA ALA A 24 41.14 -2.46 -12.56
C ALA A 24 40.56 -1.01 -12.61
N LEU A 25 39.41 -0.76 -11.95
CA LEU A 25 38.87 0.60 -11.79
C LEU A 25 39.71 1.44 -10.80
N LYS A 26 40.27 0.83 -9.75
CA LYS A 26 41.19 1.51 -8.82
C LYS A 26 42.54 1.84 -9.49
N GLU A 27 43.12 0.95 -10.28
CA GLU A 27 44.35 1.20 -11.00
C GLU A 27 44.12 2.25 -12.14
N ARG A 28 42.98 2.24 -12.82
CA ARG A 28 42.67 3.26 -13.85
C ARG A 28 42.48 4.64 -13.23
N SER A 29 41.91 4.74 -12.04
CA SER A 29 41.76 6.04 -11.33
C SER A 29 43.12 6.58 -10.90
N ALA A 30 44.02 5.72 -10.44
CA ALA A 30 45.40 6.12 -10.07
C ALA A 30 46.25 6.47 -11.29
N ALA A 31 46.06 5.78 -12.44
CA ALA A 31 46.77 6.10 -13.68
C ALA A 31 46.28 7.37 -14.39
N ALA A 32 45.03 7.75 -14.21
CA ALA A 32 44.49 8.99 -14.77
C ALA A 32 45.05 10.27 -14.14
N ALA A 33 45.64 10.17 -12.96
CA ALA A 33 46.26 11.31 -12.25
C ALA A 33 47.59 11.76 -12.85
N THR A 34 48.16 11.02 -13.83
CA THR A 34 49.48 11.34 -14.42
C THR A 34 49.48 11.67 -15.90
N THR A 35 48.30 11.71 -16.54
CA THR A 35 48.19 12.08 -17.97
C THR A 35 48.22 13.60 -18.13
N LYS A 36 49.21 14.10 -18.90
CA LYS A 36 49.30 15.51 -19.35
C LYS A 36 47.98 15.91 -20.00
N PRO A 37 47.48 17.13 -19.75
CA PRO A 37 46.24 17.60 -20.36
C PRO A 37 46.28 17.56 -21.88
N SER A 38 45.26 17.07 -22.52
CA SER A 38 45.14 17.02 -23.96
C SER A 38 45.08 18.45 -24.54
N ILE A 39 45.58 18.64 -25.78
CA ILE A 39 45.51 19.92 -26.49
C ILE A 39 44.09 20.52 -26.51
N PHE A 40 43.07 19.68 -26.47
CA PHE A 40 41.66 20.10 -26.45
C PHE A 40 41.25 20.76 -25.11
N SER A 41 41.83 20.37 -23.97
CA SER A 41 41.58 21.00 -22.67
C SER A 41 42.30 22.35 -22.52
N GLN A 42 43.36 22.61 -23.32
CA GLN A 42 44.06 23.89 -23.32
C GLN A 42 43.33 24.93 -24.22
N ILE A 43 42.58 24.53 -25.22
CA ILE A 43 41.86 25.43 -26.13
C ILE A 43 40.48 25.84 -25.58
N PHE A 44 39.81 24.99 -24.82
CA PHE A 44 38.47 25.25 -24.25
C PHE A 44 38.46 25.61 -22.76
N GLY A 45 39.60 25.99 -22.21
CA GLY A 45 39.69 26.79 -20.98
C GLY A 45 38.89 26.36 -19.74
N GLY A 46 38.56 25.08 -19.60
CA GLY A 46 38.03 24.56 -18.35
C GLY A 46 39.17 24.26 -17.41
N SER A 47 39.49 25.12 -16.47
CA SER A 47 40.31 24.78 -15.31
C SER A 47 39.72 23.50 -14.71
N ALA A 48 40.44 22.39 -14.82
CA ALA A 48 40.09 21.18 -14.07
C ALA A 48 40.22 21.53 -12.59
N THR A 49 39.14 22.00 -12.00
CA THR A 49 39.05 22.19 -10.56
C THR A 49 39.31 20.83 -9.93
N LYS A 50 40.48 20.68 -9.29
CA LYS A 50 40.76 19.52 -8.45
C LYS A 50 39.56 19.32 -7.55
N GLN A 51 38.87 18.19 -7.73
CA GLN A 51 37.82 17.84 -6.78
C GLN A 51 38.46 17.79 -5.38
N PRO A 52 37.87 18.49 -4.39
CA PRO A 52 38.38 18.42 -3.04
C PRO A 52 38.39 16.97 -2.56
N PRO A 53 39.35 16.58 -1.72
CA PRO A 53 39.37 15.26 -1.11
C PRO A 53 38.01 14.97 -0.44
N MET A 54 37.53 13.72 -0.55
CA MET A 54 36.23 13.34 0.02
C MET A 54 36.21 13.29 1.55
N ASP A 55 37.35 13.42 2.18
CA ASP A 55 37.55 13.46 3.63
C ASP A 55 37.66 14.90 4.19
N GLU A 56 37.69 15.91 3.32
CA GLU A 56 37.65 17.31 3.73
C GLU A 56 36.23 17.89 3.55
N PRO A 57 35.69 18.61 4.56
CA PRO A 57 34.38 19.27 4.40
C PRO A 57 34.45 20.34 3.29
N MET A 58 33.44 20.40 2.45
CA MET A 58 33.36 21.44 1.42
C MET A 58 33.34 22.81 2.05
N PRO A 59 34.21 23.75 1.59
CA PRO A 59 34.19 25.11 2.10
C PRO A 59 32.82 25.76 1.87
N ASN A 60 32.30 26.42 2.89
CA ASN A 60 30.97 27.08 2.91
C ASN A 60 29.74 26.15 2.92
N VAL A 61 29.91 24.86 3.11
CA VAL A 61 28.79 23.97 3.38
C VAL A 61 28.63 23.78 4.88
N ILE A 62 27.58 24.36 5.43
CA ILE A 62 27.18 24.08 6.80
C ILE A 62 26.48 22.72 6.80
N ILE A 63 27.17 21.71 7.32
CA ILE A 63 26.55 20.42 7.53
C ILE A 63 25.56 20.62 8.69
N PRO A 64 24.23 20.42 8.46
CA PRO A 64 23.30 20.51 9.57
C PRO A 64 23.66 19.45 10.61
N GLU A 65 23.57 19.82 11.88
CA GLU A 65 23.73 18.84 12.97
C GLU A 65 22.79 17.66 12.72
N SER A 66 23.31 16.46 12.94
CA SER A 66 22.48 15.26 12.82
C SER A 66 21.25 15.41 13.72
N PRO A 67 20.04 15.15 13.22
CA PRO A 67 18.84 15.28 14.02
C PRO A 67 18.98 14.44 15.30
N ILE A 68 18.81 15.08 16.45
CA ILE A 68 18.80 14.37 17.73
C ILE A 68 17.50 13.59 17.80
N TYR A 69 17.59 12.31 17.54
CA TYR A 69 16.43 11.41 17.73
C TYR A 69 16.15 11.28 19.23
N PRO A 70 14.88 11.39 19.65
CA PRO A 70 14.52 11.18 21.05
C PRO A 70 14.91 9.74 21.46
N LYS A 71 15.48 9.62 22.66
CA LYS A 71 15.90 8.32 23.22
C LYS A 71 14.72 7.40 23.52
N GLU A 72 13.55 7.98 23.74
CA GLU A 72 12.31 7.25 23.98
C GLU A 72 11.46 7.30 22.71
N ALA A 73 10.81 6.15 22.38
CA ALA A 73 9.84 6.11 21.30
C ALA A 73 8.67 7.07 21.60
N PRO A 74 8.18 7.83 20.60
CA PRO A 74 7.03 8.68 20.80
C PRO A 74 5.81 7.83 21.21
N LYS A 75 4.96 8.40 22.06
CA LYS A 75 3.75 7.72 22.53
C LYS A 75 2.62 7.94 21.54
N THR A 76 1.91 6.87 21.23
CA THR A 76 0.67 6.96 20.48
C THR A 76 -0.41 7.61 21.34
N LEU A 77 -1.01 8.70 20.86
CA LEU A 77 -2.14 9.38 21.46
C LEU A 77 -3.42 9.03 20.71
N VAL A 78 -4.52 8.86 21.43
CA VAL A 78 -5.81 8.46 20.85
C VAL A 78 -6.92 9.33 21.42
N THR A 79 -7.74 9.89 20.55
CA THR A 79 -8.94 10.67 20.89
C THR A 79 -10.14 10.08 20.15
N THR A 80 -11.23 9.81 20.87
CA THR A 80 -12.49 9.36 20.26
C THR A 80 -13.48 10.54 20.25
N LEU A 81 -14.03 10.85 19.09
CA LEU A 81 -15.00 11.91 18.90
C LEU A 81 -16.38 11.52 19.44
N SER A 82 -17.26 12.50 19.60
CA SER A 82 -18.63 12.31 20.13
C SER A 82 -19.49 11.36 19.27
N ASN A 83 -19.19 11.24 17.98
CA ASN A 83 -19.88 10.33 17.06
C ASN A 83 -19.28 8.92 17.00
N GLY A 84 -18.15 8.67 17.68
CA GLY A 84 -17.48 7.37 17.73
C GLY A 84 -16.29 7.23 16.78
N ALA A 85 -16.02 8.21 15.90
CA ALA A 85 -14.80 8.19 15.09
C ALA A 85 -13.55 8.33 15.98
N THR A 86 -12.49 7.64 15.65
CA THR A 86 -11.26 7.63 16.44
C THR A 86 -10.13 8.32 15.67
N ILE A 87 -9.39 9.19 16.36
CA ILE A 87 -8.20 9.86 15.84
C ILE A 87 -7.01 9.37 16.65
N ALA A 88 -6.02 8.80 15.98
CA ALA A 88 -4.79 8.31 16.60
C ALA A 88 -3.57 9.00 15.97
N SER A 89 -2.57 9.37 16.75
CA SER A 89 -1.34 9.91 16.18
C SER A 89 -0.12 9.54 17.00
N GLU A 90 1.00 9.51 16.30
CA GLU A 90 2.32 9.36 16.87
C GLU A 90 3.25 10.38 16.23
N ASN A 91 3.78 11.30 17.01
CA ASN A 91 4.67 12.34 16.49
C ASN A 91 6.09 11.80 16.30
N THR A 92 6.29 11.05 15.23
CA THR A 92 7.61 10.53 14.85
C THR A 92 8.52 11.66 14.37
N PRO A 93 9.83 11.64 14.72
CA PRO A 93 10.78 12.62 14.23
C PRO A 93 11.00 12.45 12.72
N GLY A 94 11.17 13.57 12.02
CA GLY A 94 11.37 13.59 10.56
C GLY A 94 10.63 14.76 9.91
N ALA A 95 10.89 14.99 8.63
CA ALA A 95 10.25 16.04 7.83
C ALA A 95 8.94 15.57 7.17
N THR A 96 8.76 14.28 7.06
CA THR A 96 7.59 13.65 6.41
C THR A 96 6.57 13.17 7.41
N MET A 97 5.35 13.06 6.97
CA MET A 97 4.23 12.46 7.68
C MET A 97 3.48 11.48 6.78
N ALA A 98 2.80 10.54 7.42
CA ALA A 98 1.81 9.68 6.80
C ALA A 98 0.49 9.84 7.54
N VAL A 99 -0.59 10.11 6.81
CA VAL A 99 -1.94 10.19 7.36
C VAL A 99 -2.83 9.20 6.62
N GLY A 100 -3.59 8.39 7.34
CA GLY A 100 -4.49 7.42 6.76
C GLY A 100 -5.85 7.40 7.43
N LEU A 101 -6.91 7.28 6.62
CA LEU A 101 -8.26 6.98 7.07
C LEU A 101 -8.53 5.51 6.82
N TYR A 102 -8.75 4.79 7.89
CA TYR A 102 -9.01 3.35 7.89
C TYR A 102 -10.47 3.12 8.26
N LEU A 103 -11.13 2.31 7.45
CA LEU A 103 -12.54 1.98 7.60
C LEU A 103 -12.69 0.47 7.75
N GLU A 104 -13.47 0.03 8.70
CA GLU A 104 -13.92 -1.35 8.80
C GLU A 104 -15.02 -1.59 7.78
N SER A 105 -14.59 -1.68 6.51
CA SER A 105 -15.44 -1.84 5.32
C SER A 105 -14.62 -2.56 4.25
N GLY A 106 -15.21 -3.53 3.56
CA GLY A 106 -14.53 -4.31 2.54
C GLY A 106 -15.47 -5.32 1.92
N SER A 107 -14.96 -6.25 1.13
CA SER A 107 -15.82 -7.21 0.43
C SER A 107 -16.64 -8.11 1.37
N LYS A 108 -16.21 -8.28 2.62
CA LYS A 108 -16.96 -8.97 3.67
C LYS A 108 -18.34 -8.36 3.92
N TYR A 109 -18.48 -7.05 3.71
CA TYR A 109 -19.70 -6.27 3.97
C TYR A 109 -20.55 -6.05 2.72
N GLU A 110 -20.11 -6.56 1.58
CA GLU A 110 -20.87 -6.45 0.34
C GLU A 110 -22.08 -7.36 0.34
N GLN A 111 -23.20 -6.79 -0.09
CA GLN A 111 -24.38 -7.61 -0.42
C GLN A 111 -24.19 -8.25 -1.79
N PRO A 112 -24.88 -9.38 -2.08
CA PRO A 112 -24.71 -10.07 -3.38
C PRO A 112 -24.91 -9.18 -4.62
N TYR A 113 -25.82 -8.20 -4.54
CA TYR A 113 -26.10 -7.25 -5.63
C TYR A 113 -25.06 -6.12 -5.74
N MET A 114 -24.20 -5.95 -4.74
CA MET A 114 -23.11 -4.96 -4.69
C MET A 114 -21.73 -5.62 -4.72
N SER A 115 -21.65 -6.89 -5.12
CA SER A 115 -20.37 -7.63 -5.12
C SER A 115 -19.34 -6.93 -6.00
N GLY A 116 -18.17 -6.58 -5.43
CA GLY A 116 -17.11 -5.82 -6.06
C GLY A 116 -17.17 -4.32 -5.84
N ALA A 117 -18.10 -3.82 -5.01
CA ALA A 117 -18.19 -2.40 -4.69
C ALA A 117 -16.90 -1.88 -4.03
N SER A 118 -16.30 -2.62 -3.10
CA SER A 118 -15.04 -2.24 -2.44
C SER A 118 -13.89 -2.14 -3.44
N HIS A 119 -13.79 -3.07 -4.38
CA HIS A 119 -12.77 -3.05 -5.43
C HIS A 119 -12.97 -1.86 -6.36
N MET A 120 -14.22 -1.56 -6.74
CA MET A 120 -14.53 -0.38 -7.55
C MET A 120 -14.20 0.90 -6.82
N LEU A 121 -14.53 1.02 -5.52
CA LEU A 121 -14.23 2.19 -4.69
C LEU A 121 -12.73 2.40 -4.53
N GLU A 122 -11.94 1.34 -4.40
CA GLU A 122 -10.47 1.44 -4.40
C GLU A 122 -9.96 2.11 -5.68
N ARG A 123 -10.45 1.68 -6.84
CA ARG A 123 -10.05 2.24 -8.15
C ARG A 123 -10.62 3.63 -8.42
N MET A 124 -11.74 3.98 -7.78
CA MET A 124 -12.34 5.30 -7.83
C MET A 124 -11.78 6.26 -6.76
N ALA A 125 -10.92 5.79 -5.88
CA ALA A 125 -10.31 6.61 -4.85
C ALA A 125 -9.52 7.79 -5.46
N PHE A 126 -9.54 8.94 -4.77
CA PHE A 126 -8.86 10.16 -5.19
C PHE A 126 -9.22 10.64 -6.61
N LYS A 127 -10.42 10.27 -7.07
CA LYS A 127 -11.03 10.86 -8.27
C LYS A 127 -11.83 12.10 -7.89
N ALA A 128 -12.76 12.55 -8.76
CA ALA A 128 -13.56 13.72 -8.47
C ALA A 128 -14.40 13.56 -7.20
N THR A 129 -14.42 14.58 -6.36
CA THR A 129 -15.31 14.72 -5.20
C THR A 129 -16.41 15.73 -5.51
N THR A 130 -17.33 15.94 -4.58
CA THR A 130 -18.33 17.03 -4.67
C THR A 130 -17.68 18.42 -4.63
N ASN A 131 -16.49 18.55 -4.01
CA ASN A 131 -15.80 19.81 -3.80
C ASN A 131 -14.62 20.02 -4.76
N ARG A 132 -14.08 18.93 -5.35
CA ARG A 132 -12.86 18.95 -6.16
C ARG A 132 -13.04 18.16 -7.44
N THR A 133 -12.53 18.70 -8.53
CA THR A 133 -12.38 17.93 -9.78
C THR A 133 -11.15 17.01 -9.68
N ASN A 134 -11.11 15.93 -10.46
CA ASN A 134 -9.95 15.05 -10.53
C ASN A 134 -8.64 15.82 -10.85
N PHE A 135 -8.71 16.79 -11.76
CA PHE A 135 -7.55 17.63 -12.10
C PHE A 135 -7.06 18.44 -10.89
N ARG A 136 -7.99 18.99 -10.08
CA ARG A 136 -7.65 19.76 -8.89
C ARG A 136 -6.99 18.87 -7.84
N ILE A 137 -7.50 17.66 -7.59
CA ILE A 137 -6.94 16.69 -6.65
C ILE A 137 -5.49 16.35 -7.06
N THR A 138 -5.27 16.03 -8.35
CA THR A 138 -3.92 15.75 -8.85
C THR A 138 -2.99 16.93 -8.65
N LYS A 139 -3.46 18.15 -8.94
CA LYS A 139 -2.64 19.35 -8.75
C LYS A 139 -2.32 19.65 -7.30
N GLU A 140 -3.28 19.50 -6.39
CA GLU A 140 -3.06 19.68 -4.95
C GLU A 140 -2.04 18.64 -4.44
N ALA A 141 -2.16 17.37 -4.85
CA ALA A 141 -1.20 16.33 -4.53
C ALA A 141 0.22 16.62 -5.06
N GLU A 142 0.35 17.10 -6.30
CA GLU A 142 1.63 17.50 -6.88
C GLU A 142 2.28 18.67 -6.12
N VAL A 143 1.50 19.69 -5.74
CA VAL A 143 2.00 20.84 -4.97
C VAL A 143 2.50 20.41 -3.60
N MET A 144 1.81 19.51 -2.93
CA MET A 144 2.22 18.93 -1.64
C MET A 144 3.36 17.89 -1.79
N SER A 145 3.70 17.51 -3.02
CA SER A 145 4.56 16.33 -3.29
C SER A 145 4.05 15.08 -2.57
N ALA A 146 2.73 14.93 -2.52
CA ALA A 146 2.08 13.88 -1.78
C ALA A 146 1.93 12.60 -2.61
N SER A 147 2.10 11.45 -1.96
CA SER A 147 1.73 10.14 -2.49
C SER A 147 0.34 9.78 -1.97
N LEU A 148 -0.56 9.45 -2.88
CA LEU A 148 -1.94 9.05 -2.58
C LEU A 148 -2.10 7.56 -2.84
N LEU A 149 -2.59 6.82 -1.87
CA LEU A 149 -2.85 5.39 -2.01
C LEU A 149 -4.20 5.04 -1.40
N ALA A 150 -4.94 4.17 -2.06
CA ALA A 150 -6.09 3.49 -1.48
C ALA A 150 -5.92 1.98 -1.64
N ALA A 151 -6.40 1.24 -0.68
CA ALA A 151 -6.39 -0.22 -0.73
C ALA A 151 -7.65 -0.78 -0.10
N ALA A 152 -8.30 -1.70 -0.81
CA ALA A 152 -9.42 -2.47 -0.32
C ALA A 152 -8.96 -3.88 0.05
N SER A 153 -9.44 -4.37 1.17
CA SER A 153 -9.29 -5.76 1.59
C SER A 153 -10.66 -6.37 1.86
N ARG A 154 -10.70 -7.59 2.35
CA ARG A 154 -11.98 -8.21 2.73
C ARG A 154 -12.63 -7.54 3.94
N GLU A 155 -11.84 -7.02 4.86
CA GLU A 155 -12.34 -6.47 6.12
C GLU A 155 -12.14 -4.96 6.26
N GLN A 156 -11.25 -4.36 5.47
CA GLN A 156 -10.86 -2.97 5.63
C GLN A 156 -10.72 -2.26 4.29
N MET A 157 -11.06 -0.99 4.28
CA MET A 157 -10.73 -0.02 3.25
C MET A 157 -9.82 1.04 3.86
N SER A 158 -8.76 1.39 3.17
CA SER A 158 -7.80 2.41 3.62
C SER A 158 -7.56 3.44 2.54
N TYR A 159 -7.46 4.69 2.97
CA TYR A 159 -7.00 5.82 2.17
C TYR A 159 -5.80 6.42 2.88
N THR A 160 -4.69 6.62 2.19
CA THR A 160 -3.47 7.14 2.80
C THR A 160 -2.87 8.26 1.96
N VAL A 161 -2.28 9.22 2.64
CA VAL A 161 -1.56 10.34 2.07
C VAL A 161 -0.23 10.48 2.78
N ASP A 162 0.86 10.35 2.03
CA ASP A 162 2.21 10.60 2.51
C ASP A 162 2.68 11.94 1.97
N ALA A 163 3.10 12.86 2.84
CA ALA A 163 3.52 14.21 2.47
C ALA A 163 4.54 14.79 3.45
N LEU A 164 4.97 16.03 3.21
CA LEU A 164 5.75 16.79 4.18
C LEU A 164 4.84 17.28 5.32
N LYS A 165 5.37 17.33 6.55
CA LYS A 165 4.63 17.79 7.76
C LYS A 165 4.02 19.18 7.61
N THR A 166 4.64 20.04 6.82
CA THR A 166 4.14 21.41 6.55
C THR A 166 2.80 21.44 5.85
N HIS A 167 2.39 20.34 5.23
CA HIS A 167 1.13 20.20 4.49
C HIS A 167 0.10 19.32 5.21
N LEU A 168 0.23 19.19 6.55
CA LEU A 168 -0.71 18.38 7.33
C LEU A 168 -2.18 18.81 7.14
N PRO A 169 -2.54 20.09 7.20
CA PRO A 169 -3.93 20.51 7.04
C PRO A 169 -4.50 20.14 5.67
N GLU A 170 -3.77 20.45 4.61
CA GLU A 170 -4.20 20.20 3.23
C GLU A 170 -4.29 18.71 2.94
N ALA A 171 -3.37 17.90 3.47
CA ALA A 171 -3.37 16.46 3.30
C ALA A 171 -4.56 15.79 4.00
N VAL A 172 -4.87 16.21 5.24
CA VAL A 172 -6.03 15.71 5.99
C VAL A 172 -7.33 16.10 5.30
N GLU A 173 -7.42 17.35 4.83
CA GLU A 173 -8.61 17.82 4.11
C GLU A 173 -8.82 17.04 2.81
N LEU A 174 -7.77 16.85 2.01
CA LEU A 174 -7.83 16.10 0.77
C LEU A 174 -8.24 14.64 1.02
N LEU A 175 -7.66 14.02 2.04
CA LEU A 175 -7.94 12.65 2.45
C LEU A 175 -9.42 12.47 2.84
N CYS A 176 -9.89 13.30 3.77
CA CYS A 176 -11.27 13.24 4.25
C CYS A 176 -12.27 13.52 3.13
N ASP A 177 -12.03 14.55 2.31
CA ASP A 177 -12.92 14.89 1.18
C ASP A 177 -12.98 13.75 0.15
N SER A 178 -11.81 13.14 -0.17
CA SER A 178 -11.75 12.04 -1.14
C SER A 178 -12.47 10.78 -0.66
N ALA A 179 -12.42 10.49 0.64
CA ALA A 179 -13.03 9.30 1.21
C ALA A 179 -14.54 9.49 1.52
N LEU A 180 -14.93 10.68 1.99
CA LEU A 180 -16.28 10.92 2.50
C LEU A 180 -17.21 11.54 1.46
N ASN A 181 -16.69 12.27 0.48
CA ASN A 181 -17.47 13.02 -0.49
C ASN A 181 -17.18 12.66 -1.96
N PRO A 182 -16.92 11.38 -2.31
CA PRO A 182 -16.65 11.04 -3.70
C PRO A 182 -17.86 11.32 -4.58
N LYS A 183 -17.65 11.90 -5.76
CA LYS A 183 -18.71 12.27 -6.68
C LYS A 183 -19.38 11.06 -7.33
N LEU A 184 -18.63 10.03 -7.67
CA LEU A 184 -19.07 8.76 -8.27
C LEU A 184 -20.05 8.97 -9.45
N ALA A 185 -19.66 9.83 -10.39
CA ALA A 185 -20.47 10.11 -11.57
C ALA A 185 -20.57 8.85 -12.46
N ASN A 186 -21.76 8.51 -12.93
CA ASN A 186 -22.01 7.26 -13.67
C ASN A 186 -21.11 7.09 -14.90
N HIS A 187 -20.74 8.17 -15.59
CA HIS A 187 -19.82 8.09 -16.72
C HIS A 187 -18.37 7.78 -16.30
N GLU A 188 -17.94 8.23 -15.11
CA GLU A 188 -16.61 7.91 -14.55
C GLU A 188 -16.59 6.46 -14.05
N VAL A 189 -17.66 6.01 -13.38
CA VAL A 189 -17.83 4.62 -12.94
C VAL A 189 -17.85 3.69 -14.15
N ALA A 190 -18.60 3.99 -15.19
CA ALA A 190 -18.66 3.19 -16.41
C ALA A 190 -17.31 3.13 -17.16
N LYS A 191 -16.51 4.20 -17.11
CA LYS A 191 -15.14 4.18 -17.63
C LYS A 191 -14.26 3.28 -16.79
N MET A 192 -14.29 3.44 -15.47
CA MET A 192 -13.50 2.63 -14.55
C MET A 192 -13.87 1.15 -14.64
N ALA A 193 -15.16 0.82 -14.83
CA ALA A 193 -15.63 -0.54 -15.05
C ALA A 193 -14.91 -1.23 -16.22
N LYS A 194 -14.67 -0.50 -17.32
CA LYS A 194 -13.94 -1.05 -18.47
C LYS A 194 -12.47 -1.30 -18.17
N ASP A 195 -11.84 -0.36 -17.46
CA ASP A 195 -10.43 -0.50 -17.07
C ASP A 195 -10.26 -1.66 -16.06
N LEU A 196 -11.20 -1.78 -15.12
CA LEU A 196 -11.21 -2.84 -14.11
C LEU A 196 -11.42 -4.24 -14.70
N LYS A 197 -12.28 -4.37 -15.70
CA LYS A 197 -12.46 -5.65 -16.42
C LYS A 197 -11.17 -6.13 -17.06
N LYS A 198 -10.42 -5.21 -17.67
CA LYS A 198 -9.13 -5.53 -18.28
C LYS A 198 -8.11 -5.95 -17.21
N GLU A 199 -8.06 -5.22 -16.10
CA GLU A 199 -7.17 -5.56 -14.97
C GLU A 199 -7.47 -6.97 -14.42
N ILE A 200 -8.74 -7.32 -14.28
CA ILE A 200 -9.15 -8.66 -13.81
C ILE A 200 -8.75 -9.75 -14.80
N GLU A 201 -8.83 -9.49 -16.10
CA GLU A 201 -8.33 -10.43 -17.09
C GLU A 201 -6.82 -10.66 -16.98
N ASP A 202 -6.06 -9.59 -16.74
CA ASP A 202 -4.61 -9.68 -16.50
C ASP A 202 -4.33 -10.44 -15.19
N LEU A 203 -5.11 -10.20 -14.12
CA LEU A 203 -4.98 -10.92 -12.85
C LEU A 203 -5.32 -12.42 -12.96
N LYS A 204 -6.25 -12.81 -13.82
CA LYS A 204 -6.54 -14.23 -14.07
C LYS A 204 -5.34 -14.99 -14.62
N MET A 205 -4.38 -14.30 -15.24
CA MET A 205 -3.11 -14.90 -15.68
C MET A 205 -2.12 -15.12 -14.54
N ASN A 206 -2.40 -14.61 -13.34
CA ASN A 206 -1.59 -14.82 -12.15
C ASN A 206 -2.16 -15.98 -11.30
N PRO A 207 -1.54 -17.18 -11.32
CA PRO A 207 -2.05 -18.34 -10.60
C PRO A 207 -2.11 -18.13 -9.09
N GLN A 208 -1.17 -17.35 -8.52
CA GLN A 208 -1.11 -17.10 -7.10
C GLN A 208 -2.30 -16.25 -6.63
N ALA A 209 -2.63 -15.18 -7.35
CA ALA A 209 -3.77 -14.33 -7.03
C ALA A 209 -5.08 -15.13 -7.11
N MET A 210 -5.25 -15.92 -8.18
CA MET A 210 -6.45 -16.75 -8.36
C MET A 210 -6.60 -17.84 -7.29
N LEU A 211 -5.49 -18.43 -6.87
CA LEU A 211 -5.52 -19.43 -5.80
C LEU A 211 -5.88 -18.81 -4.44
N MET A 212 -5.39 -17.58 -4.15
CA MET A 212 -5.78 -16.87 -2.93
C MET A 212 -7.28 -16.57 -2.89
N GLU A 213 -7.87 -16.15 -4.01
CA GLU A 213 -9.33 -15.99 -4.11
C GLU A 213 -10.07 -17.33 -3.91
N ALA A 214 -9.62 -18.37 -4.57
CA ALA A 214 -10.22 -19.70 -4.47
C ALA A 214 -10.16 -20.29 -3.05
N VAL A 215 -9.04 -20.07 -2.32
CA VAL A 215 -8.91 -20.50 -0.92
C VAL A 215 -9.98 -19.86 -0.05
N HIS A 216 -10.17 -18.52 -0.15
CA HIS A 216 -11.17 -17.83 0.65
C HIS A 216 -12.60 -18.27 0.29
N ALA A 217 -12.92 -18.34 -1.01
CA ALA A 217 -14.22 -18.77 -1.48
C ALA A 217 -14.56 -20.22 -1.09
N THR A 218 -13.54 -21.08 -0.97
CA THR A 218 -13.73 -22.50 -0.59
C THR A 218 -13.73 -22.70 0.92
N ALA A 219 -12.92 -21.92 1.63
CA ALA A 219 -12.74 -22.07 3.07
C ALA A 219 -13.81 -21.38 3.92
N TYR A 220 -14.53 -20.41 3.39
CA TYR A 220 -15.50 -19.64 4.16
C TYR A 220 -16.86 -19.57 3.48
N ASP A 221 -17.89 -19.81 4.29
CA ASP A 221 -19.28 -19.50 3.95
C ASP A 221 -19.64 -18.14 4.58
N GLY A 222 -20.11 -17.20 3.76
CA GLY A 222 -20.39 -15.82 4.16
C GLY A 222 -19.14 -14.92 4.18
N GLY A 223 -19.30 -13.73 4.63
CA GLY A 223 -18.36 -12.60 4.73
C GLY A 223 -16.96 -12.75 4.13
N LEU A 224 -16.07 -13.50 4.77
CA LEU A 224 -14.70 -13.72 4.29
C LEU A 224 -14.62 -14.57 3.02
N GLY A 225 -15.68 -15.29 2.67
CA GLY A 225 -15.79 -16.02 1.42
C GLY A 225 -16.16 -15.13 0.23
N ASN A 226 -16.61 -13.89 0.49
CA ASN A 226 -16.91 -12.95 -0.57
C ASN A 226 -15.63 -12.64 -1.38
N PRO A 227 -15.72 -12.58 -2.72
CA PRO A 227 -14.57 -12.29 -3.55
C PRO A 227 -14.05 -10.87 -3.30
N LEU A 228 -12.75 -10.72 -3.26
CA LEU A 228 -12.12 -9.39 -3.26
C LEU A 228 -12.13 -8.79 -4.68
N LEU A 229 -11.93 -9.64 -5.68
CA LEU A 229 -11.98 -9.26 -7.08
C LEU A 229 -13.43 -9.35 -7.59
N ALA A 230 -13.94 -8.24 -8.09
CA ALA A 230 -15.27 -8.21 -8.71
C ALA A 230 -15.35 -9.16 -9.91
N SER A 231 -16.50 -9.80 -10.11
CA SER A 231 -16.74 -10.55 -11.36
C SER A 231 -17.06 -9.57 -12.50
N GLN A 232 -16.90 -10.01 -13.75
CA GLN A 232 -17.26 -9.16 -14.90
C GLN A 232 -18.75 -8.80 -14.91
N GLU A 233 -19.60 -9.73 -14.46
CA GLU A 233 -21.05 -9.54 -14.36
C GLU A 233 -21.42 -8.54 -13.26
N SER A 234 -20.75 -8.63 -12.09
CA SER A 234 -20.95 -7.69 -10.98
C SER A 234 -20.53 -6.27 -11.35
N ILE A 235 -19.43 -6.11 -12.07
CA ILE A 235 -18.94 -4.79 -12.50
C ILE A 235 -19.96 -4.09 -13.41
N ASP A 236 -20.67 -4.82 -14.27
CA ASP A 236 -21.68 -4.24 -15.15
C ASP A 236 -22.94 -3.79 -14.39
N ALA A 237 -23.19 -4.38 -13.24
CA ALA A 237 -24.34 -4.05 -12.40
C ALA A 237 -24.08 -2.87 -11.45
N ILE A 238 -22.80 -2.54 -11.18
CA ILE A 238 -22.41 -1.47 -10.26
C ILE A 238 -22.47 -0.12 -10.99
N ASP A 239 -23.28 0.79 -10.45
CA ASP A 239 -23.33 2.18 -10.86
C ASP A 239 -22.95 3.14 -9.70
N GLY A 240 -22.98 4.44 -9.97
CA GLY A 240 -22.64 5.43 -8.95
C GLY A 240 -23.63 5.48 -7.78
N ASP A 241 -24.89 5.08 -7.99
CA ASP A 241 -25.90 5.04 -6.94
C ASP A 241 -25.65 3.89 -6.00
N ALA A 242 -25.36 2.70 -6.53
CA ALA A 242 -25.00 1.53 -5.74
C ALA A 242 -23.73 1.78 -4.88
N LEU A 243 -22.73 2.45 -5.45
CA LEU A 243 -21.53 2.82 -4.68
C LEU A 243 -21.81 3.82 -3.57
N ARG A 244 -22.70 4.81 -3.81
CA ARG A 244 -23.14 5.76 -2.78
C ARG A 244 -23.93 5.08 -1.67
N GLU A 245 -24.77 4.12 -2.01
CA GLU A 245 -25.49 3.29 -1.05
C GLU A 245 -24.53 2.50 -0.17
N PHE A 246 -23.52 1.84 -0.77
CA PHE A 246 -22.49 1.11 -0.04
C PHE A 246 -21.72 2.00 0.93
N ILE A 247 -21.33 3.21 0.49
CA ILE A 247 -20.67 4.21 1.35
C ILE A 247 -21.59 4.63 2.50
N ALA A 248 -22.83 4.94 2.23
CA ALA A 248 -23.79 5.40 3.25
C ALA A 248 -24.03 4.34 4.33
N GLU A 249 -24.00 3.06 3.96
CA GLU A 249 -24.17 1.95 4.90
C GLU A 249 -22.92 1.63 5.70
N ASN A 250 -21.74 1.69 5.09
CA ASN A 250 -20.52 1.15 5.66
C ASN A 250 -19.53 2.20 6.18
N TYR A 251 -19.56 3.44 5.64
CA TYR A 251 -18.66 4.51 6.07
C TYR A 251 -19.28 5.29 7.24
N VAL A 252 -19.35 4.65 8.37
CA VAL A 252 -19.95 5.19 9.60
C VAL A 252 -18.87 5.48 10.65
N ALA A 253 -19.06 6.55 11.42
CA ALA A 253 -18.06 7.07 12.33
C ALA A 253 -17.46 6.03 13.30
N PRO A 254 -18.23 5.12 13.95
CA PRO A 254 -17.67 4.13 14.86
C PRO A 254 -16.74 3.10 14.20
N ARG A 255 -16.78 3.00 12.87
CA ARG A 255 -15.93 2.11 12.07
C ARG A 255 -14.74 2.84 11.42
N MET A 256 -14.52 4.12 11.79
CA MET A 256 -13.49 4.95 11.20
C MET A 256 -12.37 5.23 12.20
N VAL A 257 -11.14 5.08 11.73
CA VAL A 257 -9.94 5.49 12.45
C VAL A 257 -9.10 6.37 11.52
N LEU A 258 -8.90 7.63 11.91
CA LEU A 258 -7.89 8.48 11.29
C LEU A 258 -6.59 8.31 12.06
N ALA A 259 -5.57 7.78 11.42
CA ALA A 259 -4.28 7.57 12.04
C ALA A 259 -3.20 8.41 11.34
N ALA A 260 -2.30 9.02 12.12
CA ALA A 260 -1.19 9.78 11.57
C ALA A 260 0.12 9.45 12.25
N SER A 261 1.18 9.32 11.45
CA SER A 261 2.56 9.25 11.91
C SER A 261 3.29 10.52 11.49
N GLY A 262 4.03 11.12 12.42
CA GLY A 262 4.75 12.37 12.17
C GLY A 262 3.90 13.63 12.34
N ALA A 263 2.72 13.56 12.94
CA ALA A 263 1.84 14.70 13.19
C ALA A 263 1.67 14.96 14.69
N ASP A 264 1.52 16.23 15.05
CA ASP A 264 1.10 16.59 16.40
C ASP A 264 -0.37 16.21 16.63
N HIS A 265 -0.65 15.64 17.80
CA HIS A 265 -1.99 15.12 18.09
C HIS A 265 -3.05 16.21 18.18
N GLN A 266 -2.74 17.31 18.85
CA GLN A 266 -3.73 18.38 19.06
C GLN A 266 -4.02 19.10 17.75
N GLU A 267 -2.98 19.32 16.94
CA GLU A 267 -3.13 19.89 15.60
C GLU A 267 -3.98 18.97 14.72
N LEU A 268 -3.69 17.66 14.67
CA LEU A 268 -4.47 16.68 13.90
C LEU A 268 -5.93 16.66 14.34
N VAL A 269 -6.20 16.62 15.64
CA VAL A 269 -7.57 16.63 16.19
C VAL A 269 -8.30 17.92 15.80
N SER A 270 -7.65 19.08 15.92
CA SER A 270 -8.28 20.36 15.58
C SER A 270 -8.68 20.46 14.10
N ILE A 271 -7.89 19.86 13.19
CA ILE A 271 -8.14 19.87 11.76
C ILE A 271 -9.20 18.82 11.39
N ALA A 272 -9.09 17.61 11.92
CA ALA A 272 -9.92 16.48 11.51
C ALA A 272 -11.32 16.48 12.16
N SER A 273 -11.47 16.96 13.40
CA SER A 273 -12.76 16.90 14.12
C SER A 273 -13.90 17.54 13.35
N PRO A 274 -13.78 18.75 12.77
CA PRO A 274 -14.90 19.36 12.03
C PRO A 274 -15.36 18.54 10.83
N MET A 275 -14.44 17.78 10.20
CA MET A 275 -14.75 16.95 9.04
C MET A 275 -15.37 15.62 9.43
N LEU A 276 -14.88 15.00 10.51
CA LEU A 276 -15.32 13.68 10.94
C LEU A 276 -16.59 13.74 11.80
N GLU A 277 -16.86 14.82 12.54
CA GLU A 277 -18.06 14.94 13.39
C GLU A 277 -19.37 14.93 12.59
N HIS A 278 -19.34 15.31 11.31
CA HIS A 278 -20.49 15.25 10.43
C HIS A 278 -20.81 13.86 9.90
N VAL A 279 -19.87 12.90 10.08
CA VAL A 279 -20.09 11.53 9.65
C VAL A 279 -21.15 10.87 10.52
N SER A 280 -22.10 10.18 9.89
CA SER A 280 -23.18 9.46 10.57
C SER A 280 -22.63 8.45 11.58
N LYS A 281 -23.32 8.33 12.72
CA LYS A 281 -23.06 7.24 13.67
C LYS A 281 -23.50 5.87 13.15
N GLY A 282 -24.23 5.85 12.04
CA GLY A 282 -24.87 4.65 11.54
C GLY A 282 -26.10 4.26 12.36
N SER A 283 -26.87 3.33 11.85
CA SER A 283 -27.99 2.69 12.56
C SER A 283 -27.45 1.56 13.44
N ALA A 284 -28.14 1.25 14.53
CA ALA A 284 -27.84 0.08 15.38
C ALA A 284 -27.84 -1.25 14.59
N THR A 285 -28.55 -1.28 13.45
CA THR A 285 -28.54 -2.41 12.52
C THR A 285 -27.29 -2.44 11.63
N THR A 286 -26.65 -1.30 11.39
CA THR A 286 -25.50 -1.16 10.50
C THR A 286 -24.18 -1.26 11.29
N THR A 287 -24.14 -0.69 12.49
CA THR A 287 -22.92 -0.61 13.31
C THR A 287 -22.54 -1.90 14.04
N GLY A 288 -23.42 -2.89 14.10
CA GLY A 288 -23.18 -4.12 14.85
C GLY A 288 -23.29 -5.41 14.05
N LYS A 289 -23.62 -5.32 12.77
CA LYS A 289 -23.85 -6.51 11.95
C LYS A 289 -22.54 -6.99 11.34
N GLU A 290 -21.74 -7.68 12.16
CA GLU A 290 -20.67 -8.50 11.60
C GLU A 290 -21.31 -9.61 10.77
N ILE A 291 -20.95 -9.68 9.47
CA ILE A 291 -21.39 -10.79 8.63
C ILE A 291 -20.58 -12.01 9.06
N PRO A 292 -21.23 -13.02 9.68
CA PRO A 292 -20.52 -14.17 10.18
C PRO A 292 -19.87 -14.91 9.03
N SER A 293 -18.63 -15.33 9.23
CA SER A 293 -17.90 -16.18 8.30
C SER A 293 -17.71 -17.53 8.95
N LYS A 294 -18.25 -18.58 8.35
CA LYS A 294 -18.12 -19.93 8.85
C LYS A 294 -17.03 -20.65 8.07
N TYR A 295 -16.03 -21.16 8.81
CA TYR A 295 -14.99 -21.98 8.20
C TYR A 295 -15.58 -23.31 7.72
N MET A 296 -15.28 -23.62 6.47
CA MET A 296 -15.68 -24.84 5.79
C MET A 296 -14.45 -25.58 5.31
N VAL A 297 -14.50 -26.90 5.35
CA VAL A 297 -13.46 -27.72 4.72
C VAL A 297 -13.81 -27.89 3.24
N GLY A 298 -12.87 -27.60 2.35
CA GLY A 298 -13.10 -27.72 0.92
C GLY A 298 -11.85 -28.11 0.15
N ASP A 299 -12.06 -28.53 -1.08
CA ASP A 299 -11.01 -28.86 -2.05
C ASP A 299 -11.40 -28.17 -3.37
N PHE A 300 -10.51 -27.33 -3.90
CA PHE A 300 -10.71 -26.63 -5.16
C PHE A 300 -9.56 -26.97 -6.11
N ARG A 301 -9.88 -27.45 -7.30
CA ARG A 301 -8.90 -27.86 -8.30
C ARG A 301 -9.23 -27.29 -9.65
N VAL A 302 -8.27 -26.64 -10.29
CA VAL A 302 -8.36 -26.15 -11.66
C VAL A 302 -7.23 -26.75 -12.48
N LYS A 303 -7.57 -27.30 -13.63
CA LYS A 303 -6.57 -27.74 -14.62
C LYS A 303 -6.12 -26.53 -15.43
N ASN A 304 -4.83 -26.32 -15.50
CA ASN A 304 -4.22 -25.26 -16.30
C ASN A 304 -3.08 -25.85 -17.16
N GLU A 305 -2.82 -25.26 -18.31
CA GLU A 305 -1.70 -25.62 -19.20
C GLU A 305 -0.39 -24.93 -18.77
N SER A 306 -0.05 -25.03 -17.50
CA SER A 306 1.19 -24.48 -16.94
C SER A 306 2.19 -25.61 -16.71
N PRO A 307 3.51 -25.36 -16.92
CA PRO A 307 4.55 -26.33 -16.58
C PRO A 307 4.72 -26.52 -15.05
N LEU A 308 4.08 -25.66 -14.25
CA LEU A 308 4.14 -25.68 -12.78
C LEU A 308 2.78 -25.97 -12.20
N THR A 309 2.74 -26.76 -11.15
CA THR A 309 1.56 -26.96 -10.30
C THR A 309 1.67 -26.02 -9.09
N SER A 310 0.69 -25.15 -8.91
CA SER A 310 0.59 -24.29 -7.75
C SER A 310 -0.37 -24.91 -6.74
N LEU A 311 0.05 -25.02 -5.48
CA LEU A 311 -0.71 -25.62 -4.39
C LEU A 311 -0.77 -24.67 -3.20
N ILE A 312 -1.95 -24.49 -2.62
CA ILE A 312 -2.14 -23.80 -1.33
C ILE A 312 -2.84 -24.74 -0.37
N LEU A 313 -2.33 -24.80 0.85
CA LEU A 313 -2.97 -25.47 1.98
C LEU A 313 -3.35 -24.41 3.00
N GLY A 314 -4.65 -24.26 3.26
CA GLY A 314 -5.19 -23.30 4.22
C GLY A 314 -5.64 -24.00 5.50
N PHE A 315 -5.32 -23.39 6.65
CA PHE A 315 -5.73 -23.85 7.97
C PHE A 315 -6.27 -22.68 8.78
N GLU A 316 -7.43 -22.84 9.40
CA GLU A 316 -7.94 -21.86 10.34
C GLU A 316 -7.39 -22.15 11.75
N PHE A 317 -7.07 -21.12 12.50
CA PHE A 317 -6.81 -21.20 13.92
C PHE A 317 -7.66 -20.20 14.69
N GLN A 318 -8.15 -20.61 15.87
CA GLN A 318 -9.00 -19.78 16.71
C GLN A 318 -8.24 -18.59 17.27
N GLY A 319 -8.92 -17.43 17.36
CA GLY A 319 -8.38 -16.19 17.93
C GLY A 319 -7.78 -15.24 16.92
N GLY A 320 -7.38 -15.73 15.74
CA GLY A 320 -6.84 -14.91 14.67
C GLY A 320 -5.65 -14.03 15.11
N TRP A 321 -5.47 -12.91 14.45
CA TRP A 321 -4.38 -11.96 14.73
C TRP A 321 -4.50 -11.27 16.11
N ARG A 322 -5.69 -11.26 16.72
CA ARG A 322 -5.93 -10.68 18.06
C ARG A 322 -5.37 -11.55 19.20
N ASP A 323 -5.17 -12.85 18.97
CA ASP A 323 -4.48 -13.73 19.93
C ASP A 323 -2.98 -13.77 19.61
N ALA A 324 -2.23 -12.82 20.20
CA ALA A 324 -0.81 -12.66 19.95
C ALA A 324 -0.01 -13.95 20.21
N LYS A 325 -0.39 -14.74 21.24
CA LYS A 325 0.32 -15.98 21.60
C LYS A 325 0.15 -17.05 20.50
N ARG A 326 -1.08 -17.28 20.05
CA ARG A 326 -1.36 -18.26 19.00
C ARG A 326 -0.83 -17.78 17.66
N SER A 327 -1.01 -16.51 17.31
CA SER A 327 -0.50 -15.90 16.09
C SER A 327 1.01 -16.05 16.00
N THR A 328 1.75 -15.74 17.06
CA THR A 328 3.21 -15.94 17.11
C THR A 328 3.59 -17.41 16.94
N ALA A 329 2.89 -18.34 17.61
CA ALA A 329 3.16 -19.76 17.48
C ALA A 329 2.93 -20.27 16.04
N VAL A 330 1.86 -19.81 15.37
CA VAL A 330 1.58 -20.15 13.96
C VAL A 330 2.62 -19.54 13.02
N THR A 331 3.07 -18.32 13.29
CA THR A 331 4.14 -17.69 12.51
C THR A 331 5.45 -18.49 12.62
N VAL A 332 5.83 -18.92 13.84
CA VAL A 332 7.00 -19.77 14.01
C VAL A 332 6.84 -21.12 13.30
N LEU A 333 5.65 -21.73 13.40
CA LEU A 333 5.35 -22.96 12.68
C LEU A 333 5.46 -22.79 11.17
N SER A 334 4.93 -21.70 10.61
CA SER A 334 5.06 -21.38 9.18
C SER A 334 6.52 -21.25 8.75
N MET A 335 7.36 -20.63 9.57
CA MET A 335 8.81 -20.54 9.31
C MET A 335 9.49 -21.90 9.35
N LEU A 336 9.12 -22.76 10.30
CA LEU A 336 9.65 -24.14 10.40
C LEU A 336 9.26 -25.01 9.20
N LEU A 337 8.07 -24.78 8.65
CA LEU A 337 7.57 -25.50 7.45
C LEU A 337 8.15 -24.97 6.14
N GLY A 338 9.04 -23.98 6.17
CA GLY A 338 9.69 -23.41 4.99
C GLY A 338 9.17 -22.05 4.54
N GLY A 339 8.32 -21.39 5.33
CA GLY A 339 7.82 -20.03 5.08
C GLY A 339 8.84 -18.91 5.28
N GLY A 340 10.09 -19.23 5.58
CA GLY A 340 11.18 -18.26 5.72
C GLY A 340 11.71 -17.80 4.37
N GLY A 341 12.13 -16.54 4.29
CA GLY A 341 12.85 -16.03 3.10
C GLY A 341 14.23 -16.69 2.93
N SER A 342 14.90 -16.35 1.82
CA SER A 342 16.23 -16.89 1.43
C SER A 342 17.35 -16.76 2.47
N PHE A 343 17.10 -16.08 3.57
CA PHE A 343 18.01 -15.92 4.72
C PHE A 343 17.71 -16.88 5.87
N SER A 344 16.67 -17.71 5.79
CA SER A 344 16.48 -18.76 6.79
C SER A 344 17.59 -19.79 6.60
N ALA A 345 18.40 -20.01 7.64
CA ALA A 345 19.58 -20.89 7.63
C ALA A 345 19.24 -22.39 7.55
N GLY A 346 18.12 -22.73 6.99
CA GLY A 346 17.65 -24.09 6.91
C GLY A 346 17.70 -24.63 5.50
N GLY A 347 18.82 -24.85 4.90
CA GLY A 347 18.95 -25.67 3.72
C GLY A 347 17.98 -25.40 2.53
N PRO A 348 18.10 -26.08 1.43
CA PRO A 348 17.15 -25.97 0.33
C PRO A 348 15.76 -26.41 0.81
N GLY A 349 14.84 -25.42 0.93
CA GLY A 349 13.44 -25.67 1.13
C GLY A 349 12.82 -26.21 -0.16
#